data_688f562b2043fbecac0d4b15d1047cac
#
_entry.id   688f562b2043fbecac0d4b15d1047cac
#
_cell.length_a   1.000
_cell.length_b   1.000
_cell.length_c   1.000
_cell.angle_alpha   90.00
_cell.angle_beta   90.00
_cell.angle_gamma   90.00
#
_symmetry.space_group_name_H-M   'P 1'
#
loop_
_entity.id
_entity.type
_entity.pdbx_description
1 polymer ?
#
loop_
_entity_poly.entity_id
_entity_poly.type
_entity_poly.pdbx_seq_one_letter_code
_entity_poly.pdbx_strand_id
1 'polypeptide(L)'
;MDNIEKDIAQGYADFADDEGSIEEVETEENVVTENSTSFSFEETTNFSEMSDINRKLRAYFDGKIVRKDLTKSIKEGANVPVYVLEFLLGQYCSSDDPSIIEEGVANVKRILADNYVRPDEAQKILSLLRQRGSHTVIDKITVNLNIKKDTYEAEFSNLGIKAIPISEDYPSKFDRLLCGGIWCIVQLEYEYIEEDKNASPIHIRKLTPIQMPHVDINELKQGRKAFTKDEWISVMLRSIGMEPDTLKPREKWLLLARMLPLVENNFNLCELGPRSTGKSHLYKEISPNSILVSGGQTTVANLFYNMARKTVGLVGLWDCVAFDEVAGINFKDKDGIQIMKDYMASGSFARGKEEKSASASMVFVGNINQSVDVLLKTSSLFAPFPPEMGTDTAFLDRMHCYIPGWEIPKFRPQHFTNDYGFISDYLAEFIRELRKEQYGDALDKYFRLG
;
A
#
# COMPACT_ATOMS: atom_id res chain seq x y z
N MET A 1 -1.46 -10.41 22.65
CA MET A 1 -0.35 -9.88 21.84
C MET A 1 0.77 -10.89 21.71
N ASP A 2 1.26 -11.46 22.79
CA ASP A 2 2.40 -12.42 22.76
C ASP A 2 2.20 -13.69 21.91
N ASN A 3 0.96 -14.14 21.68
CA ASN A 3 0.71 -15.33 20.89
C ASN A 3 0.74 -15.07 19.36
N ILE A 4 0.36 -13.88 18.92
CA ILE A 4 0.34 -13.54 17.48
C ILE A 4 1.77 -13.30 16.97
N GLU A 5 2.60 -12.64 17.79
CA GLU A 5 4.02 -12.43 17.47
C GLU A 5 4.80 -13.76 17.47
N LYS A 6 4.47 -14.67 18.37
CA LYS A 6 5.05 -16.04 18.39
C LYS A 6 4.62 -16.87 17.18
N ASP A 7 3.34 -16.78 16.78
CA ASP A 7 2.85 -17.50 15.61
C ASP A 7 3.45 -16.97 14.30
N ILE A 8 3.73 -15.66 14.22
CA ILE A 8 4.44 -15.06 13.10
C ILE A 8 5.91 -15.52 13.11
N ALA A 9 6.61 -15.43 14.25
CA ALA A 9 7.99 -15.88 14.37
C ALA A 9 8.15 -17.39 14.10
N GLN A 10 7.23 -18.21 14.59
CA GLN A 10 7.20 -19.66 14.37
C GLN A 10 6.91 -20.01 12.90
N GLY A 11 6.08 -19.20 12.22
CA GLY A 11 5.81 -19.36 10.78
C GLY A 11 7.05 -19.20 9.90
N TYR A 12 8.02 -18.40 10.35
CA TYR A 12 9.28 -18.17 9.61
C TYR A 12 10.35 -19.22 9.94
N ALA A 13 10.37 -19.77 11.15
CA ALA A 13 11.26 -20.89 11.49
C ALA A 13 10.96 -22.12 10.62
N ASP A 14 9.67 -22.40 10.38
CA ASP A 14 9.26 -23.53 9.52
C ASP A 14 9.64 -23.37 8.04
N PHE A 15 10.01 -22.14 7.58
CA PHE A 15 10.53 -21.90 6.24
C PHE A 15 12.00 -22.26 6.08
N ALA A 16 12.77 -22.27 7.17
CA ALA A 16 14.20 -22.56 7.16
C ALA A 16 14.51 -24.06 7.18
N ASP A 17 13.56 -24.89 7.67
CA ASP A 17 13.81 -26.32 7.92
C ASP A 17 13.42 -27.27 6.76
N ASP A 18 12.88 -26.76 5.63
CA ASP A 18 12.50 -27.59 4.48
C ASP A 18 13.60 -27.64 3.40
N GLU A 19 14.85 -27.89 3.83
CA GLU A 19 15.95 -28.25 2.94
C GLU A 19 15.84 -29.74 2.54
N GLY A 20 15.01 -30.01 1.54
CA GLY A 20 15.06 -31.27 0.81
C GLY A 20 16.37 -31.37 0.02
N SER A 21 17.19 -32.38 0.34
CA SER A 21 18.43 -32.75 -0.29
C SER A 21 18.42 -32.64 -1.82
N ILE A 22 19.25 -31.76 -2.37
CA ILE A 22 19.52 -31.66 -3.81
C ILE A 22 20.68 -32.54 -4.14
N GLU A 23 20.45 -33.60 -4.95
CA GLU A 23 21.49 -34.34 -5.64
C GLU A 23 22.20 -33.47 -6.68
N GLU A 24 23.52 -33.44 -6.60
CA GLU A 24 24.39 -32.75 -7.56
C GLU A 24 24.24 -33.36 -8.96
N VAL A 25 23.82 -32.56 -9.95
CA VAL A 25 23.98 -32.88 -11.36
C VAL A 25 24.97 -31.89 -11.95
N GLU A 26 26.15 -32.39 -12.25
CA GLU A 26 27.20 -31.68 -13.02
C GLU A 26 26.66 -31.35 -14.44
N THR A 27 26.71 -30.09 -14.84
CA THR A 27 26.57 -29.69 -16.26
C THR A 27 27.62 -28.65 -16.61
N GLU A 28 28.22 -28.90 -17.76
CA GLU A 28 29.35 -28.24 -18.38
C GLU A 28 29.19 -26.72 -18.60
N GLU A 29 30.35 -26.05 -18.47
CA GLU A 29 30.57 -24.63 -18.72
C GLU A 29 30.30 -24.25 -20.18
N ASN A 30 29.47 -23.21 -20.41
CA ASN A 30 29.55 -22.36 -21.59
C ASN A 30 29.75 -20.91 -21.17
N VAL A 31 30.94 -20.42 -21.45
CA VAL A 31 31.38 -19.05 -21.24
C VAL A 31 30.68 -18.13 -22.20
N VAL A 32 29.81 -17.26 -21.70
CA VAL A 32 29.36 -16.04 -22.39
C VAL A 32 29.78 -14.85 -21.54
N THR A 33 30.72 -14.09 -22.07
CA THR A 33 31.20 -12.82 -21.50
C THR A 33 30.10 -11.76 -21.65
N GLU A 34 29.42 -11.42 -20.58
CA GLU A 34 28.62 -10.20 -20.47
C GLU A 34 29.30 -9.21 -19.51
N ASN A 35 29.47 -7.97 -20.01
CA ASN A 35 29.97 -6.84 -19.27
C ASN A 35 29.02 -6.52 -18.09
N SER A 36 29.34 -7.04 -16.92
CA SER A 36 28.74 -6.58 -15.67
C SER A 36 29.46 -5.33 -15.21
N THR A 37 28.83 -4.17 -15.32
CA THR A 37 29.20 -2.99 -14.54
C THR A 37 28.92 -3.32 -13.08
N SER A 38 29.97 -3.76 -12.39
CA SER A 38 30.01 -3.91 -10.94
C SER A 38 29.81 -2.52 -10.31
N PHE A 39 28.63 -2.28 -9.72
CA PHE A 39 28.49 -1.23 -8.73
C PHE A 39 29.29 -1.68 -7.50
N SER A 40 30.49 -1.12 -7.35
CA SER A 40 31.28 -1.27 -6.14
C SER A 40 30.56 -0.54 -4.99
N PHE A 41 30.23 -1.29 -3.94
CA PHE A 41 29.87 -0.77 -2.63
C PHE A 41 31.14 -0.20 -1.96
N GLU A 42 31.66 0.88 -2.47
CA GLU A 42 32.71 1.67 -1.81
C GLU A 42 32.19 3.08 -1.59
N GLU A 43 31.34 3.23 -0.61
CA GLU A 43 31.35 4.38 0.30
C GLU A 43 31.02 3.85 1.69
N THR A 44 32.09 3.52 2.40
CA THR A 44 32.08 3.27 3.85
C THR A 44 31.57 4.50 4.56
N THR A 45 30.26 4.58 4.76
CA THR A 45 29.69 5.44 5.79
C THR A 45 30.13 4.87 7.13
N ASN A 46 31.02 5.59 7.78
CA ASN A 46 31.43 5.34 9.16
C ASN A 46 30.19 5.16 10.05
N PHE A 47 29.96 3.95 10.53
CA PHE A 47 28.90 3.54 11.46
C PHE A 47 29.01 4.14 12.86
N SER A 48 29.79 5.22 13.05
CA SER A 48 30.11 5.74 14.40
C SER A 48 29.05 6.67 15.01
N GLU A 49 28.05 7.14 14.29
CA GLU A 49 26.97 7.94 14.90
C GLU A 49 25.61 7.67 14.23
N MET A 50 24.92 6.66 14.75
CA MET A 50 23.50 6.49 14.42
C MET A 50 22.75 7.77 14.81
N SER A 51 21.96 8.35 13.88
CA SER A 51 21.23 9.60 14.14
C SER A 51 20.34 9.43 15.37
N ASP A 52 20.15 10.51 16.13
CA ASP A 52 19.33 10.49 17.35
C ASP A 52 17.91 9.99 17.08
N ILE A 53 17.36 10.34 15.93
CA ILE A 53 16.05 9.86 15.44
C ILE A 53 16.05 8.34 15.28
N ASN A 54 17.08 7.75 14.70
CA ASN A 54 17.15 6.29 14.49
C ASN A 54 17.24 5.54 15.82
N ARG A 55 18.01 6.05 16.80
CA ARG A 55 18.06 5.49 18.17
C ARG A 55 16.70 5.52 18.85
N LYS A 56 15.99 6.64 18.76
CA LYS A 56 14.62 6.78 19.30
C LYS A 56 13.64 5.85 18.61
N LEU A 57 13.68 5.73 17.27
CA LEU A 57 12.82 4.81 16.52
C LEU A 57 13.01 3.36 16.97
N ARG A 58 14.25 2.91 17.14
CA ARG A 58 14.52 1.56 17.66
C ARG A 58 14.06 1.37 19.10
N ALA A 59 14.25 2.38 19.96
CA ALA A 59 13.88 2.27 21.36
C ALA A 59 12.37 2.18 21.60
N TYR A 60 11.57 2.84 20.75
CA TYR A 60 10.12 2.97 20.97
C TYR A 60 9.24 2.27 19.94
N PHE A 61 9.80 1.88 18.78
CA PHE A 61 9.07 1.32 17.65
C PHE A 61 9.79 0.11 17.03
N ASP A 62 10.47 -0.68 17.85
CA ASP A 62 11.11 -1.90 17.39
C ASP A 62 10.11 -2.84 16.72
N GLY A 63 10.53 -3.54 15.64
CA GLY A 63 9.66 -4.38 14.82
C GLY A 63 8.63 -3.62 13.94
N LYS A 64 8.58 -2.28 14.01
CA LYS A 64 7.64 -1.43 13.24
C LYS A 64 8.34 -0.50 12.26
N ILE A 65 9.66 -0.60 12.18
CA ILE A 65 10.52 0.25 11.37
C ILE A 65 11.36 -0.58 10.41
N VAL A 66 11.77 0.05 9.33
CA VAL A 66 12.63 -0.55 8.30
C VAL A 66 13.58 0.50 7.73
N ARG A 67 14.78 0.08 7.34
CA ARG A 67 15.70 0.91 6.56
C ARG A 67 15.16 1.05 5.12
N LYS A 68 14.93 2.30 4.70
CA LYS A 68 14.28 2.58 3.41
C LYS A 68 15.18 2.35 2.19
N ASP A 69 16.50 2.34 2.35
CA ASP A 69 17.46 2.00 1.29
C ASP A 69 17.35 0.53 0.85
N LEU A 70 17.05 -0.38 1.79
CA LEU A 70 16.95 -1.81 1.51
C LEU A 70 15.82 -2.14 0.54
N THR A 71 14.72 -1.39 0.61
CA THR A 71 13.59 -1.54 -0.31
C THR A 71 13.98 -1.32 -1.77
N LYS A 72 14.91 -0.39 -2.02
CA LYS A 72 15.40 -0.09 -3.37
C LYS A 72 16.21 -1.24 -3.96
N SER A 73 16.97 -1.96 -3.13
CA SER A 73 17.85 -3.05 -3.56
C SER A 73 17.09 -4.29 -4.04
N ILE A 74 15.82 -4.43 -3.67
CA ILE A 74 14.98 -5.60 -4.00
C ILE A 74 13.97 -5.28 -5.11
N LYS A 75 13.57 -4.02 -5.29
CA LYS A 75 12.50 -3.62 -6.20
C LYS A 75 12.82 -3.83 -7.69
N GLU A 76 14.08 -4.03 -8.05
CA GLU A 76 14.47 -4.33 -9.43
C GLU A 76 13.97 -5.73 -9.83
N GLY A 77 12.86 -5.77 -10.56
CA GLY A 77 12.32 -6.98 -11.19
C GLY A 77 11.11 -7.64 -10.50
N ALA A 78 10.64 -7.18 -9.33
CA ALA A 78 9.47 -7.75 -8.68
C ALA A 78 8.32 -6.72 -8.62
N ASN A 79 7.14 -7.08 -9.13
CA ASN A 79 5.89 -6.30 -8.96
C ASN A 79 5.28 -6.49 -7.55
N VAL A 80 6.11 -6.59 -6.53
CA VAL A 80 5.69 -6.74 -5.14
C VAL A 80 5.34 -5.37 -4.58
N PRO A 81 4.19 -5.18 -3.92
CA PRO A 81 3.88 -3.93 -3.25
C PRO A 81 4.94 -3.57 -2.20
N VAL A 82 5.26 -2.27 -2.09
CA VAL A 82 6.32 -1.80 -1.19
C VAL A 82 6.08 -2.21 0.26
N TYR A 83 4.83 -2.15 0.72
CA TYR A 83 4.50 -2.52 2.11
C TYR A 83 4.70 -4.02 2.41
N VAL A 84 4.49 -4.91 1.44
CA VAL A 84 4.82 -6.35 1.57
C VAL A 84 6.33 -6.54 1.70
N LEU A 85 7.07 -5.83 0.84
CA LEU A 85 8.53 -5.88 0.82
C LEU A 85 9.13 -5.34 2.12
N GLU A 86 8.65 -4.20 2.59
CA GLU A 86 9.12 -3.57 3.83
C GLU A 86 8.80 -4.40 5.06
N PHE A 87 7.66 -5.11 5.07
CA PHE A 87 7.32 -6.03 6.14
C PHE A 87 8.35 -7.17 6.23
N LEU A 88 8.65 -7.83 5.11
CA LEU A 88 9.67 -8.89 5.07
C LEU A 88 11.05 -8.36 5.46
N LEU A 89 11.46 -7.21 4.93
CA LEU A 89 12.73 -6.58 5.31
C LEU A 89 12.80 -6.22 6.79
N GLY A 90 11.71 -5.75 7.37
CA GLY A 90 11.63 -5.46 8.81
C GLY A 90 11.83 -6.71 9.66
N GLN A 91 11.41 -7.89 9.18
CA GLN A 91 11.61 -9.17 9.88
C GLN A 91 13.02 -9.71 9.74
N TYR A 92 13.61 -9.67 8.54
CA TYR A 92 14.90 -10.31 8.26
C TYR A 92 16.12 -9.38 8.36
N CYS A 93 15.90 -8.05 8.32
CA CYS A 93 16.97 -7.05 8.32
C CYS A 93 16.86 -6.08 9.51
N SER A 94 16.49 -6.57 10.69
CA SER A 94 16.33 -5.77 11.91
C SER A 94 17.67 -5.39 12.59
N SER A 95 18.79 -6.01 12.19
CA SER A 95 20.13 -5.72 12.71
C SER A 95 20.78 -4.52 12.01
N ASP A 96 21.81 -3.91 12.65
CA ASP A 96 22.71 -2.93 12.03
C ASP A 96 23.99 -3.57 11.48
N ASP A 97 24.21 -4.86 11.76
CA ASP A 97 25.37 -5.58 11.25
C ASP A 97 25.23 -5.78 9.73
N PRO A 98 26.18 -5.26 8.93
CA PRO A 98 26.13 -5.37 7.48
C PRO A 98 26.00 -6.80 6.96
N SER A 99 26.65 -7.77 7.63
CA SER A 99 26.62 -9.18 7.23
C SER A 99 25.24 -9.79 7.44
N ILE A 100 24.60 -9.49 8.57
CA ILE A 100 23.23 -9.95 8.86
C ILE A 100 22.21 -9.29 7.91
N ILE A 101 22.42 -8.01 7.57
CA ILE A 101 21.56 -7.31 6.61
C ILE A 101 21.69 -7.94 5.21
N GLU A 102 22.91 -8.24 4.75
CA GLU A 102 23.15 -8.86 3.45
C GLU A 102 22.49 -10.23 3.36
N GLU A 103 22.66 -11.06 4.37
CA GLU A 103 21.98 -12.36 4.48
C GLU A 103 20.45 -12.19 4.52
N GLY A 104 19.93 -11.27 5.33
CA GLY A 104 18.52 -10.96 5.39
C GLY A 104 17.93 -10.55 4.05
N VAL A 105 18.62 -9.67 3.32
CA VAL A 105 18.21 -9.24 1.96
C VAL A 105 18.21 -10.42 0.99
N ALA A 106 19.23 -11.30 1.05
CA ALA A 106 19.29 -12.50 0.23
C ALA A 106 18.11 -13.45 0.53
N ASN A 107 17.79 -13.65 1.82
CA ASN A 107 16.65 -14.46 2.25
C ASN A 107 15.32 -13.87 1.74
N VAL A 108 15.10 -12.56 1.87
CA VAL A 108 13.90 -11.92 1.34
C VAL A 108 13.79 -12.08 -0.18
N LYS A 109 14.89 -11.93 -0.92
CA LYS A 109 14.90 -12.19 -2.38
C LYS A 109 14.49 -13.62 -2.71
N ARG A 110 15.03 -14.61 -1.98
CA ARG A 110 14.69 -16.03 -2.14
C ARG A 110 13.22 -16.29 -1.83
N ILE A 111 12.71 -15.81 -0.69
CA ILE A 111 11.29 -15.97 -0.31
C ILE A 111 10.37 -15.42 -1.38
N LEU A 112 10.68 -14.24 -1.91
CA LEU A 112 9.86 -13.62 -2.97
C LEU A 112 9.96 -14.38 -4.30
N ALA A 113 11.17 -14.86 -4.66
CA ALA A 113 11.37 -15.63 -5.90
C ALA A 113 10.58 -16.94 -5.88
N ASP A 114 10.58 -17.62 -4.72
CA ASP A 114 9.99 -18.95 -4.59
C ASP A 114 8.48 -18.94 -4.35
N ASN A 115 7.97 -17.92 -3.65
CA ASN A 115 6.60 -17.95 -3.13
C ASN A 115 5.70 -16.83 -3.67
N TYR A 116 6.25 -15.70 -4.19
CA TYR A 116 5.40 -14.61 -4.68
C TYR A 116 4.69 -15.02 -5.97
N VAL A 117 3.35 -14.99 -5.92
CA VAL A 117 2.53 -15.35 -7.07
C VAL A 117 2.49 -14.21 -8.07
N ARG A 118 3.00 -14.45 -9.27
CA ARG A 118 2.77 -13.58 -10.42
C ARG A 118 1.55 -14.09 -11.19
N PRO A 119 0.64 -13.19 -11.61
CA PRO A 119 -0.58 -13.61 -12.31
C PRO A 119 -0.33 -14.44 -13.57
N ASP A 120 0.77 -14.17 -14.28
CA ASP A 120 1.21 -14.91 -15.47
C ASP A 120 1.78 -16.30 -15.15
N GLU A 121 2.25 -16.55 -13.93
CA GLU A 121 2.78 -17.83 -13.46
C GLU A 121 1.75 -18.69 -12.69
N ALA A 122 0.53 -18.21 -12.49
CA ALA A 122 -0.48 -18.88 -11.68
C ALA A 122 -0.69 -20.37 -12.06
N GLN A 123 -0.77 -20.69 -13.35
CA GLN A 123 -0.94 -22.07 -13.81
C GLN A 123 0.28 -22.96 -13.53
N LYS A 124 1.49 -22.41 -13.57
CA LYS A 124 2.72 -23.11 -13.21
C LYS A 124 2.70 -23.47 -11.72
N ILE A 125 2.33 -22.53 -10.86
CA ILE A 125 2.24 -22.73 -9.41
C ILE A 125 1.17 -23.79 -9.09
N LEU A 126 -0.02 -23.73 -9.69
CA LEU A 126 -1.04 -24.75 -9.51
C LEU A 126 -0.58 -26.16 -9.98
N SER A 127 0.18 -26.23 -11.05
CA SER A 127 0.78 -27.49 -11.50
C SER A 127 1.82 -28.03 -10.50
N LEU A 128 2.68 -27.16 -9.95
CA LEU A 128 3.64 -27.53 -8.91
C LEU A 128 2.93 -27.99 -7.63
N LEU A 129 1.89 -27.28 -7.20
CA LEU A 129 1.07 -27.65 -6.04
C LEU A 129 0.47 -29.04 -6.21
N ARG A 130 -0.08 -29.36 -7.40
CA ARG A 130 -0.61 -30.68 -7.73
C ARG A 130 0.48 -31.75 -7.69
N GLN A 131 1.68 -31.47 -8.23
CA GLN A 131 2.78 -32.44 -8.32
C GLN A 131 3.41 -32.73 -6.96
N ARG A 132 3.58 -31.70 -6.13
CA ARG A 132 4.27 -31.79 -4.84
C ARG A 132 3.34 -32.12 -3.66
N GLY A 133 2.03 -31.98 -3.86
CA GLY A 133 1.01 -32.11 -2.80
C GLY A 133 0.90 -30.92 -1.88
N SER A 134 1.97 -30.06 -1.79
CA SER A 134 1.95 -28.83 -1.01
C SER A 134 2.81 -27.75 -1.66
N HIS A 135 2.45 -26.49 -1.46
CA HIS A 135 3.24 -25.33 -1.90
C HIS A 135 2.87 -24.09 -1.08
N THR A 136 3.88 -23.28 -0.78
CA THR A 136 3.66 -22.00 -0.11
C THR A 136 3.54 -20.87 -1.14
N VAL A 137 2.59 -19.96 -0.93
CA VAL A 137 2.35 -18.82 -1.83
C VAL A 137 2.26 -17.53 -1.05
N ILE A 138 2.71 -16.43 -1.65
CA ILE A 138 2.47 -15.05 -1.19
C ILE A 138 1.46 -14.43 -2.14
N ASP A 139 0.25 -14.18 -1.65
CA ASP A 139 -0.84 -13.60 -2.45
C ASP A 139 -1.75 -12.74 -1.60
N LYS A 140 -2.57 -11.92 -2.24
CA LYS A 140 -3.64 -11.18 -1.58
C LYS A 140 -4.87 -12.06 -1.46
N ILE A 141 -5.32 -12.27 -0.22
CA ILE A 141 -6.44 -13.15 0.12
C ILE A 141 -7.64 -12.30 0.53
N THR A 142 -8.78 -12.59 -0.07
CA THR A 142 -10.09 -12.04 0.30
C THR A 142 -11.00 -13.19 0.73
N VAL A 143 -11.77 -13.02 1.78
CA VAL A 143 -12.69 -14.03 2.27
C VAL A 143 -14.13 -13.55 2.13
N ASN A 144 -15.02 -14.44 1.71
CA ASN A 144 -16.44 -14.19 1.59
C ASN A 144 -17.22 -15.26 2.35
N LEU A 145 -18.30 -14.85 3.03
CA LEU A 145 -19.24 -15.80 3.62
C LEU A 145 -20.19 -16.33 2.54
N ASN A 146 -20.14 -17.61 2.27
CA ASN A 146 -21.12 -18.28 1.43
C ASN A 146 -22.37 -18.64 2.28
N ILE A 147 -23.37 -17.75 2.28
CA ILE A 147 -24.59 -17.88 3.09
C ILE A 147 -25.35 -19.20 2.80
N LYS A 148 -25.26 -19.73 1.57
CA LYS A 148 -25.99 -20.96 1.21
C LYS A 148 -25.36 -22.21 1.81
N LYS A 149 -24.03 -22.22 1.95
CA LYS A 149 -23.27 -23.34 2.50
C LYS A 149 -22.93 -23.15 3.97
N ASP A 150 -23.17 -21.93 4.50
CA ASP A 150 -22.74 -21.49 5.84
C ASP A 150 -21.24 -21.73 6.08
N THR A 151 -20.42 -21.33 5.10
CA THR A 151 -18.97 -21.53 5.12
C THR A 151 -18.24 -20.29 4.62
N TYR A 152 -17.05 -20.04 5.14
CA TYR A 152 -16.16 -19.04 4.61
C TYR A 152 -15.36 -19.60 3.42
N GLU A 153 -15.27 -18.80 2.35
CA GLU A 153 -14.56 -19.14 1.13
C GLU A 153 -13.52 -18.07 0.82
N ALA A 154 -12.26 -18.48 0.65
CA ALA A 154 -11.14 -17.62 0.27
C ALA A 154 -11.01 -17.48 -1.25
N GLU A 155 -10.62 -16.29 -1.68
CA GLU A 155 -10.26 -15.95 -3.05
C GLU A 155 -8.81 -15.44 -3.08
N PHE A 156 -7.98 -16.01 -3.96
CA PHE A 156 -6.59 -15.63 -4.17
C PHE A 156 -6.50 -14.73 -5.41
N SER A 157 -6.03 -13.50 -5.21
CA SER A 157 -6.08 -12.47 -6.25
C SER A 157 -5.17 -12.76 -7.44
N ASN A 158 -3.91 -13.11 -7.19
CA ASN A 158 -2.92 -13.35 -8.23
C ASN A 158 -2.97 -14.80 -8.76
N LEU A 159 -3.17 -15.77 -7.85
CA LEU A 159 -3.31 -17.17 -8.22
C LEU A 159 -4.62 -17.44 -9.01
N GLY A 160 -5.60 -16.54 -8.88
CA GLY A 160 -6.84 -16.58 -9.64
C GLY A 160 -7.80 -17.69 -9.24
N ILE A 161 -7.62 -18.29 -8.05
CA ILE A 161 -8.52 -19.33 -7.53
C ILE A 161 -9.53 -18.75 -6.56
N LYS A 162 -10.73 -19.33 -6.52
CA LYS A 162 -11.86 -18.86 -5.73
C LYS A 162 -12.54 -20.02 -5.01
N ALA A 163 -13.36 -19.67 -4.04
CA ALA A 163 -14.17 -20.63 -3.28
C ALA A 163 -13.34 -21.73 -2.58
N ILE A 164 -12.16 -21.37 -2.10
CA ILE A 164 -11.32 -22.26 -1.29
C ILE A 164 -11.83 -22.23 0.15
N PRO A 165 -12.20 -23.38 0.73
CA PRO A 165 -12.65 -23.43 2.12
C PRO A 165 -11.59 -22.89 3.07
N ILE A 166 -12.01 -22.07 4.05
CA ILE A 166 -11.13 -21.49 5.07
C ILE A 166 -11.82 -21.56 6.44
N SER A 167 -11.04 -21.86 7.50
CA SER A 167 -11.55 -21.88 8.86
C SER A 167 -12.08 -20.50 9.29
N GLU A 168 -13.17 -20.50 10.05
CA GLU A 168 -13.77 -19.29 10.64
C GLU A 168 -12.85 -18.57 11.63
N ASP A 169 -11.82 -19.24 12.14
CA ASP A 169 -10.82 -18.63 13.03
C ASP A 169 -10.05 -17.51 12.36
N TYR A 170 -9.80 -17.61 11.03
CA TYR A 170 -9.05 -16.59 10.30
C TYR A 170 -9.83 -15.29 10.13
N PRO A 171 -11.05 -15.26 9.57
CA PRO A 171 -11.82 -14.02 9.47
C PRO A 171 -12.23 -13.46 10.84
N SER A 172 -12.34 -14.30 11.89
CA SER A 172 -12.59 -13.84 13.26
C SER A 172 -11.39 -13.14 13.89
N LYS A 173 -10.16 -13.55 13.55
CA LYS A 173 -8.92 -12.90 13.98
C LYS A 173 -8.52 -11.71 13.10
N PHE A 174 -8.84 -11.77 11.82
CA PHE A 174 -8.41 -10.82 10.79
C PHE A 174 -9.62 -10.36 9.98
N ASP A 175 -10.39 -9.45 10.53
CA ASP A 175 -11.63 -8.90 9.95
C ASP A 175 -11.41 -8.28 8.55
N ARG A 176 -10.19 -7.79 8.28
CA ARG A 176 -9.81 -7.26 6.96
C ARG A 176 -9.84 -8.30 5.84
N LEU A 177 -9.76 -9.59 6.16
CA LEU A 177 -10.00 -10.64 5.15
C LEU A 177 -11.41 -10.50 4.53
N LEU A 178 -12.40 -10.02 5.31
CA LEU A 178 -13.77 -9.76 4.86
C LEU A 178 -13.93 -8.37 4.21
N CYS A 179 -12.97 -7.46 4.41
CA CYS A 179 -13.05 -6.06 4.00
C CYS A 179 -11.92 -5.68 3.03
N GLY A 180 -11.95 -6.20 1.80
CA GLY A 180 -10.99 -5.85 0.76
C GLY A 180 -9.72 -6.72 0.70
N GLY A 181 -9.55 -7.64 1.67
CA GLY A 181 -8.46 -8.62 1.68
C GLY A 181 -7.12 -8.08 2.17
N ILE A 182 -6.24 -9.00 2.55
CA ILE A 182 -4.86 -8.73 3.01
C ILE A 182 -3.86 -9.64 2.31
N TRP A 183 -2.61 -9.19 2.25
CA TRP A 183 -1.51 -10.01 1.78
C TRP A 183 -1.12 -11.03 2.85
N CYS A 184 -0.96 -12.29 2.42
CA CYS A 184 -0.65 -13.41 3.30
C CYS A 184 0.42 -14.31 2.69
N ILE A 185 1.17 -14.96 3.56
CA ILE A 185 1.90 -16.18 3.26
C ILE A 185 0.93 -17.33 3.53
N VAL A 186 0.65 -18.15 2.53
CA VAL A 186 -0.34 -19.23 2.66
C VAL A 186 0.29 -20.54 2.23
N GLN A 187 0.28 -21.51 3.12
CA GLN A 187 0.64 -22.89 2.81
C GLN A 187 -0.59 -23.62 2.28
N LEU A 188 -0.53 -24.01 1.03
CA LEU A 188 -1.58 -24.74 0.33
C LEU A 188 -1.25 -26.23 0.28
N GLU A 189 -2.28 -27.06 0.40
CA GLU A 189 -2.24 -28.50 0.18
C GLU A 189 -3.15 -28.88 -0.98
N TYR A 190 -2.76 -29.92 -1.71
CA TYR A 190 -3.54 -30.46 -2.81
C TYR A 190 -3.94 -31.90 -2.53
N GLU A 191 -5.23 -32.13 -2.36
CA GLU A 191 -5.82 -33.47 -2.16
C GLU A 191 -7.03 -33.63 -3.07
N TYR A 192 -6.91 -34.50 -4.07
CA TYR A 192 -8.01 -34.78 -4.99
C TYR A 192 -8.81 -35.97 -4.51
N ILE A 193 -10.08 -35.76 -4.17
CA ILE A 193 -11.00 -36.78 -3.70
C ILE A 193 -11.86 -37.23 -4.90
N GLU A 194 -11.64 -38.45 -5.40
CA GLU A 194 -12.38 -38.97 -6.56
C GLU A 194 -13.90 -39.14 -6.29
N GLU A 195 -14.26 -39.38 -5.03
CA GLU A 195 -15.63 -39.61 -4.59
C GLU A 195 -16.46 -38.32 -4.49
N ASP A 196 -15.83 -37.17 -4.27
CA ASP A 196 -16.50 -35.86 -4.21
C ASP A 196 -15.90 -34.85 -5.21
N LYS A 197 -16.39 -34.92 -6.45
CA LYS A 197 -15.95 -34.00 -7.51
C LYS A 197 -16.34 -32.54 -7.29
N ASN A 198 -17.18 -32.24 -6.29
CA ASN A 198 -17.59 -30.88 -5.95
C ASN A 198 -16.72 -30.26 -4.84
N ALA A 199 -15.93 -31.06 -4.14
CA ALA A 199 -14.98 -30.57 -3.15
C ALA A 199 -13.82 -29.87 -3.84
N SER A 200 -13.33 -28.79 -3.25
CA SER A 200 -12.09 -28.15 -3.70
C SER A 200 -10.92 -29.10 -3.42
N PRO A 201 -10.07 -29.40 -4.42
CA PRO A 201 -8.88 -30.20 -4.18
C PRO A 201 -7.76 -29.39 -3.47
N ILE A 202 -7.96 -28.09 -3.29
CA ILE A 202 -6.99 -27.19 -2.67
C ILE A 202 -7.50 -26.81 -1.27
N HIS A 203 -6.63 -26.94 -0.28
CA HIS A 203 -6.91 -26.64 1.12
C HIS A 203 -5.87 -25.67 1.67
N ILE A 204 -6.29 -24.78 2.58
CA ILE A 204 -5.40 -23.88 3.32
C ILE A 204 -4.96 -24.61 4.58
N ARG A 205 -3.68 -24.99 4.65
CA ARG A 205 -3.08 -25.57 5.86
C ARG A 205 -2.75 -24.49 6.88
N LYS A 206 -2.10 -23.41 6.44
CA LYS A 206 -1.70 -22.28 7.29
C LYS A 206 -1.84 -20.98 6.52
N LEU A 207 -2.29 -19.93 7.18
CA LEU A 207 -2.35 -18.59 6.66
C LEU A 207 -1.73 -17.64 7.67
N THR A 208 -0.70 -16.89 7.23
CA THR A 208 0.02 -15.90 8.04
C THR A 208 -0.07 -14.55 7.34
N PRO A 209 -0.73 -13.55 7.93
CA PRO A 209 -0.76 -12.21 7.36
C PRO A 209 0.63 -11.59 7.28
N ILE A 210 0.93 -10.95 6.16
CA ILE A 210 2.13 -10.11 5.98
C ILE A 210 1.83 -8.67 6.43
N GLN A 211 0.57 -8.31 6.55
CA GLN A 211 0.13 -6.99 6.99
C GLN A 211 -0.23 -7.00 8.46
N MET A 212 0.02 -5.88 9.15
CA MET A 212 -0.37 -5.74 10.54
C MET A 212 -1.89 -5.74 10.68
N PRO A 213 -2.45 -6.63 11.49
CA PRO A 213 -3.90 -6.74 11.62
C PRO A 213 -4.51 -5.62 12.45
N HIS A 214 -3.73 -5.02 13.34
CA HIS A 214 -4.15 -3.98 14.27
C HIS A 214 -2.97 -3.17 14.79
N VAL A 215 -3.18 -1.87 15.04
CA VAL A 215 -2.21 -0.97 15.67
C VAL A 215 -2.76 -0.46 17.00
N ASP A 216 -1.97 -0.57 18.06
CA ASP A 216 -2.29 0.10 19.33
C ASP A 216 -1.95 1.59 19.25
N ILE A 217 -3.01 2.40 19.11
CA ILE A 217 -2.86 3.86 19.03
C ILE A 217 -2.30 4.47 20.33
N ASN A 218 -2.44 3.81 21.48
CA ASN A 218 -1.90 4.29 22.73
C ASN A 218 -0.38 4.10 22.77
N GLU A 219 0.11 2.97 22.25
CA GLU A 219 1.54 2.73 22.10
C GLU A 219 2.16 3.78 21.16
N LEU A 220 1.51 4.05 20.01
CA LEU A 220 1.93 5.12 19.12
C LEU A 220 2.00 6.48 19.83
N LYS A 221 0.93 6.85 20.56
CA LYS A 221 0.86 8.11 21.32
C LYS A 221 1.96 8.19 22.41
N GLN A 222 2.32 7.09 23.05
CA GLN A 222 3.41 7.04 24.03
C GLN A 222 4.77 7.19 23.34
N GLY A 223 5.07 6.41 22.34
CA GLY A 223 6.32 6.50 21.59
C GLY A 223 6.52 7.88 20.96
N ARG A 224 5.45 8.49 20.42
CA ARG A 224 5.46 9.85 19.88
C ARG A 224 6.00 10.91 20.86
N LYS A 225 5.77 10.76 22.17
CA LYS A 225 6.22 11.72 23.19
C LYS A 225 7.74 11.84 23.30
N ALA A 226 8.49 10.84 22.85
CA ALA A 226 9.95 10.86 22.85
C ALA A 226 10.55 11.76 21.77
N PHE A 227 9.74 12.20 20.80
CA PHE A 227 10.17 12.98 19.64
C PHE A 227 9.71 14.42 19.75
N THR A 228 10.57 15.36 19.38
CA THR A 228 10.17 16.74 19.11
C THR A 228 9.23 16.79 17.88
N LYS A 229 8.63 17.97 17.64
CA LYS A 229 7.79 18.17 16.45
C LYS A 229 8.58 17.95 15.16
N ASP A 230 9.78 18.51 15.07
CA ASP A 230 10.59 18.46 13.85
C ASP A 230 11.17 17.06 13.58
N GLU A 231 11.58 16.35 14.64
CA GLU A 231 11.95 14.95 14.54
C GLU A 231 10.78 14.09 14.04
N TRP A 232 9.57 14.34 14.56
CA TRP A 232 8.40 13.58 14.12
C TRP A 232 8.01 13.86 12.66
N ILE A 233 8.11 15.12 12.22
CA ILE A 233 7.96 15.48 10.81
C ILE A 233 8.98 14.70 9.97
N SER A 234 10.22 14.62 10.43
CA SER A 234 11.27 13.85 9.76
C SER A 234 10.96 12.35 9.72
N VAL A 235 10.48 11.77 10.81
CA VAL A 235 10.02 10.37 10.85
C VAL A 235 8.90 10.10 9.83
N MET A 236 7.91 10.97 9.77
CA MET A 236 6.79 10.82 8.83
C MET A 236 7.26 10.91 7.37
N LEU A 237 8.16 11.84 7.04
CA LEU A 237 8.74 11.97 5.71
C LEU A 237 9.63 10.76 5.35
N ARG A 238 10.47 10.29 6.26
CA ARG A 238 11.26 9.07 6.08
C ARG A 238 10.38 7.85 5.86
N SER A 239 9.25 7.77 6.55
CA SER A 239 8.31 6.65 6.40
C SER A 239 7.70 6.55 4.99
N ILE A 240 7.54 7.68 4.30
CA ILE A 240 7.16 7.70 2.87
C ILE A 240 8.36 7.70 1.92
N GLY A 241 9.57 7.44 2.41
CA GLY A 241 10.78 7.27 1.64
C GLY A 241 11.56 8.56 1.33
N MET A 242 11.18 9.71 1.93
CA MET A 242 11.78 11.01 1.65
C MET A 242 12.89 11.36 2.64
N GLU A 243 13.96 12.03 2.15
CA GLU A 243 15.03 12.55 2.99
C GLU A 243 14.71 13.99 3.44
N PRO A 244 14.38 14.19 4.75
CA PRO A 244 13.90 15.48 5.23
C PRO A 244 14.96 16.60 5.14
N ASP A 245 16.25 16.28 5.23
CA ASP A 245 17.30 17.28 5.27
C ASP A 245 17.54 17.94 3.90
N THR A 246 17.06 17.32 2.83
CA THR A 246 17.12 17.87 1.48
C THR A 246 15.92 18.76 1.12
N LEU A 247 14.94 18.87 2.00
CA LEU A 247 13.67 19.53 1.76
C LEU A 247 13.57 20.84 2.53
N LYS A 248 13.02 21.88 1.91
CA LYS A 248 12.68 23.14 2.56
C LYS A 248 11.48 22.96 3.50
N PRO A 249 11.32 23.81 4.52
CA PRO A 249 10.21 23.70 5.46
C PRO A 249 8.83 23.63 4.79
N ARG A 250 8.58 24.45 3.77
CA ARG A 250 7.30 24.44 3.04
C ARG A 250 7.11 23.14 2.25
N GLU A 251 8.16 22.62 1.61
CA GLU A 251 8.12 21.37 0.87
C GLU A 251 7.78 20.18 1.78
N LYS A 252 8.33 20.15 3.01
CA LYS A 252 7.98 19.16 4.04
C LYS A 252 6.48 19.15 4.34
N TRP A 253 5.89 20.34 4.54
CA TRP A 253 4.46 20.46 4.83
C TRP A 253 3.59 20.07 3.62
N LEU A 254 3.97 20.42 2.40
CA LEU A 254 3.22 20.02 1.20
C LEU A 254 3.25 18.49 1.01
N LEU A 255 4.38 17.83 1.29
CA LEU A 255 4.48 16.38 1.24
C LEU A 255 3.63 15.71 2.33
N LEU A 256 3.60 16.26 3.54
CA LEU A 256 2.71 15.78 4.60
C LEU A 256 1.23 16.01 4.27
N ALA A 257 0.90 17.13 3.63
CA ALA A 257 -0.48 17.43 3.22
C ALA A 257 -1.04 16.39 2.22
N ARG A 258 -0.18 15.73 1.42
CA ARG A 258 -0.59 14.60 0.57
C ARG A 258 -1.21 13.44 1.35
N MET A 259 -0.89 13.32 2.64
CA MET A 259 -1.39 12.23 3.49
C MET A 259 -2.78 12.54 4.07
N LEU A 260 -3.25 13.79 4.02
CA LEU A 260 -4.56 14.17 4.58
C LEU A 260 -5.73 13.31 4.09
N PRO A 261 -5.85 12.94 2.80
CA PRO A 261 -6.92 12.06 2.34
C PRO A 261 -6.89 10.66 2.94
N LEU A 262 -5.75 10.24 3.48
CA LEU A 262 -5.61 8.95 4.18
C LEU A 262 -6.02 9.07 5.66
N VAL A 263 -5.94 10.27 6.25
CA VAL A 263 -6.26 10.55 7.66
C VAL A 263 -7.70 10.99 7.85
N GLU A 264 -8.27 11.73 6.90
CA GLU A 264 -9.61 12.31 7.00
C GLU A 264 -10.62 11.57 6.12
N ASN A 265 -11.86 11.47 6.61
CA ASN A 265 -12.96 10.89 5.86
C ASN A 265 -13.50 11.89 4.83
N ASN A 266 -13.79 11.40 3.62
CA ASN A 266 -14.37 12.20 2.53
C ASN A 266 -13.62 13.52 2.28
N PHE A 267 -12.29 13.49 2.39
CA PHE A 267 -11.41 14.64 2.17
C PHE A 267 -10.96 14.69 0.72
N ASN A 268 -11.45 15.67 -0.04
CA ASN A 268 -11.16 15.78 -1.46
C ASN A 268 -9.95 16.68 -1.70
N LEU A 269 -8.91 16.12 -2.32
CA LEU A 269 -7.64 16.78 -2.55
C LEU A 269 -7.32 16.84 -4.04
N CYS A 270 -6.86 18.00 -4.50
CA CYS A 270 -6.32 18.18 -5.85
C CYS A 270 -4.83 18.51 -5.77
N GLU A 271 -4.00 17.82 -6.54
CA GLU A 271 -2.59 18.17 -6.72
C GLU A 271 -2.24 18.23 -8.21
N LEU A 272 -1.97 19.42 -8.69
CA LEU A 272 -1.53 19.65 -10.06
C LEU A 272 -0.10 20.22 -10.05
N GLY A 273 0.76 19.66 -10.92
CA GLY A 273 2.16 20.06 -10.94
C GLY A 273 2.99 19.31 -11.98
N PRO A 274 4.29 19.61 -12.09
CA PRO A 274 5.17 18.96 -13.05
C PRO A 274 5.30 17.45 -12.80
N ARG A 275 5.78 16.73 -13.81
CA ARG A 275 6.11 15.31 -13.70
C ARG A 275 7.29 15.08 -12.75
N SER A 276 7.44 13.87 -12.25
CA SER A 276 8.55 13.42 -11.40
C SER A 276 8.62 14.08 -10.01
N THR A 277 7.47 14.46 -9.46
CA THR A 277 7.32 14.94 -8.05
C THR A 277 6.69 13.91 -7.12
N GLY A 278 6.53 12.65 -7.56
CA GLY A 278 6.04 11.54 -6.74
C GLY A 278 4.56 11.60 -6.35
N LYS A 279 3.72 12.38 -7.08
CA LYS A 279 2.29 12.57 -6.77
C LYS A 279 1.52 11.25 -6.59
N SER A 280 1.61 10.36 -7.57
CA SER A 280 0.86 9.11 -7.61
C SER A 280 1.48 8.01 -6.72
N HIS A 281 2.78 8.13 -6.40
CA HIS A 281 3.54 7.11 -5.67
C HIS A 281 2.97 6.84 -4.27
N LEU A 282 2.59 7.89 -3.53
CA LEU A 282 2.02 7.77 -2.19
C LEU A 282 0.76 6.88 -2.19
N TYR A 283 -0.15 7.14 -3.12
CA TYR A 283 -1.44 6.45 -3.20
C TYR A 283 -1.35 5.05 -3.79
N LYS A 284 -0.29 4.77 -4.56
CA LYS A 284 -0.07 3.46 -5.18
C LYS A 284 0.73 2.50 -4.31
N GLU A 285 1.77 3.01 -3.64
CA GLU A 285 2.82 2.15 -3.08
C GLU A 285 2.89 2.20 -1.54
N ILE A 286 2.47 3.32 -0.92
CA ILE A 286 2.68 3.51 0.52
C ILE A 286 1.50 3.00 1.35
N SER A 287 0.28 3.17 0.86
CA SER A 287 -0.90 2.73 1.62
C SER A 287 -1.60 1.55 0.95
N PRO A 288 -1.75 0.41 1.66
CA PRO A 288 -2.58 -0.70 1.20
C PRO A 288 -4.08 -0.36 1.22
N ASN A 289 -4.47 0.79 1.80
CA ASN A 289 -5.84 1.24 1.94
C ASN A 289 -6.25 2.27 0.87
N SER A 290 -5.38 2.56 -0.08
CA SER A 290 -5.65 3.43 -1.22
C SER A 290 -5.57 2.69 -2.55
N ILE A 291 -6.33 3.18 -3.53
CA ILE A 291 -6.29 2.67 -4.90
C ILE A 291 -6.03 3.80 -5.86
N LEU A 292 -5.12 3.56 -6.80
CA LEU A 292 -4.85 4.48 -7.91
C LEU A 292 -5.67 4.05 -9.13
N VAL A 293 -6.53 4.95 -9.60
CA VAL A 293 -7.32 4.78 -10.83
C VAL A 293 -6.60 5.56 -11.93
N SER A 294 -6.01 4.84 -12.89
CA SER A 294 -5.41 5.49 -14.07
C SER A 294 -6.49 6.19 -14.90
N GLY A 295 -6.14 7.31 -15.53
CA GLY A 295 -7.03 8.20 -16.29
C GLY A 295 -7.78 7.58 -17.48
N GLY A 296 -8.11 6.32 -17.38
CA GLY A 296 -8.97 5.60 -18.31
C GLY A 296 -10.45 5.76 -17.99
N GLN A 297 -11.27 5.05 -18.73
CA GLN A 297 -12.72 5.09 -18.57
C GLN A 297 -13.17 4.46 -17.25
N THR A 298 -13.39 5.26 -16.23
CA THR A 298 -14.03 4.84 -15.00
C THR A 298 -15.56 4.90 -15.18
N THR A 299 -16.25 3.84 -14.76
CA THR A 299 -17.70 3.79 -14.79
C THR A 299 -18.26 4.12 -13.41
N VAL A 300 -19.48 4.68 -13.37
CA VAL A 300 -20.23 4.91 -12.13
C VAL A 300 -20.43 3.60 -11.36
N ALA A 301 -20.64 2.50 -12.07
CA ALA A 301 -20.82 1.18 -11.48
C ALA A 301 -19.54 0.69 -10.77
N ASN A 302 -18.37 0.96 -11.33
CA ASN A 302 -17.09 0.58 -10.74
C ASN A 302 -16.73 1.48 -9.55
N LEU A 303 -16.99 2.78 -9.68
CA LEU A 303 -16.59 3.75 -8.65
C LEU A 303 -17.54 3.73 -7.43
N PHE A 304 -18.85 3.68 -7.67
CA PHE A 304 -19.88 3.84 -6.63
C PHE A 304 -20.63 2.53 -6.32
N TYR A 305 -21.45 2.06 -7.25
CA TYR A 305 -22.28 0.87 -7.03
C TYR A 305 -22.67 0.18 -8.33
N ASN A 306 -22.45 -1.12 -8.39
CA ASN A 306 -22.86 -1.95 -9.53
C ASN A 306 -24.28 -2.51 -9.30
N MET A 307 -25.27 -1.95 -9.98
CA MET A 307 -26.68 -2.33 -9.87
C MET A 307 -26.94 -3.79 -10.28
N ALA A 308 -26.25 -4.28 -11.31
CA ALA A 308 -26.43 -5.64 -11.81
C ALA A 308 -25.92 -6.71 -10.85
N ARG A 309 -24.77 -6.45 -10.24
CA ARG A 309 -24.11 -7.36 -9.28
C ARG A 309 -24.52 -7.10 -7.84
N LYS A 310 -25.18 -5.98 -7.55
CA LYS A 310 -25.50 -5.49 -6.19
C LYS A 310 -24.25 -5.36 -5.31
N THR A 311 -23.13 -4.92 -5.88
CA THR A 311 -21.86 -4.77 -5.17
C THR A 311 -21.47 -3.31 -5.06
N VAL A 312 -20.91 -2.93 -3.91
CA VAL A 312 -20.35 -1.61 -3.67
C VAL A 312 -19.09 -1.41 -4.52
N GLY A 313 -18.89 -0.20 -5.03
CA GLY A 313 -17.73 0.16 -5.82
C GLY A 313 -16.54 0.63 -4.96
N LEU A 314 -15.54 1.22 -5.64
CA LEU A 314 -14.26 1.57 -5.03
C LEU A 314 -14.40 2.48 -3.80
N VAL A 315 -15.31 3.46 -3.81
CA VAL A 315 -15.49 4.39 -2.69
C VAL A 315 -15.98 3.73 -1.39
N GLY A 316 -16.57 2.55 -1.48
CA GLY A 316 -17.00 1.80 -0.30
C GLY A 316 -16.02 0.69 0.13
N LEU A 317 -14.97 0.44 -0.67
CA LEU A 317 -13.98 -0.61 -0.41
C LEU A 317 -12.63 -0.06 0.06
N TRP A 318 -12.33 1.20 -0.26
CA TRP A 318 -11.05 1.83 -0.01
C TRP A 318 -11.20 3.09 0.85
N ASP A 319 -10.16 3.44 1.60
CA ASP A 319 -10.13 4.68 2.38
C ASP A 319 -9.81 5.89 1.50
N CYS A 320 -9.12 5.66 0.39
CA CYS A 320 -8.77 6.71 -0.57
C CYS A 320 -8.82 6.18 -2.01
N VAL A 321 -9.48 6.92 -2.89
CA VAL A 321 -9.51 6.68 -4.34
C VAL A 321 -8.79 7.84 -5.03
N ALA A 322 -7.60 7.57 -5.58
CA ALA A 322 -6.78 8.55 -6.26
C ALA A 322 -6.93 8.40 -7.78
N PHE A 323 -7.29 9.48 -8.46
CA PHE A 323 -7.35 9.57 -9.92
C PHE A 323 -6.02 10.11 -10.43
N ASP A 324 -5.28 9.28 -11.16
CA ASP A 324 -4.06 9.70 -11.86
C ASP A 324 -4.41 10.20 -13.26
N GLU A 325 -3.67 11.21 -13.71
CA GLU A 325 -3.92 11.86 -15.00
C GLU A 325 -5.36 12.36 -15.14
N VAL A 326 -5.75 13.31 -14.30
CA VAL A 326 -7.12 13.90 -14.28
C VAL A 326 -7.67 14.29 -15.66
N ALA A 327 -6.81 14.65 -16.61
CA ALA A 327 -7.18 14.95 -17.99
C ALA A 327 -7.87 13.77 -18.71
N GLY A 328 -7.62 12.56 -18.25
CA GLY A 328 -8.22 11.33 -18.80
C GLY A 328 -9.52 10.91 -18.12
N ILE A 329 -9.98 11.60 -17.08
CA ILE A 329 -11.23 11.27 -16.40
C ILE A 329 -12.39 11.45 -17.37
N ASN A 330 -13.09 10.37 -17.67
CA ASN A 330 -14.24 10.39 -18.56
C ASN A 330 -15.28 9.38 -18.08
N PHE A 331 -16.46 9.87 -17.75
CA PHE A 331 -17.62 9.04 -17.43
C PHE A 331 -18.46 8.83 -18.68
N LYS A 332 -18.72 7.55 -19.00
CA LYS A 332 -19.65 7.20 -20.09
C LYS A 332 -21.08 7.66 -19.77
N ASP A 333 -21.46 7.60 -18.48
CA ASP A 333 -22.74 8.04 -17.98
C ASP A 333 -22.71 9.56 -17.75
N LYS A 334 -23.63 10.31 -18.34
CA LYS A 334 -23.74 11.77 -18.15
C LYS A 334 -23.93 12.18 -16.70
N ASP A 335 -24.52 11.31 -15.89
CA ASP A 335 -24.77 11.54 -14.46
C ASP A 335 -23.56 11.28 -13.57
N GLY A 336 -22.48 10.73 -14.13
CA GLY A 336 -21.30 10.29 -13.34
C GLY A 336 -20.66 11.42 -12.56
N ILE A 337 -20.50 12.60 -13.18
CA ILE A 337 -19.95 13.80 -12.52
C ILE A 337 -20.90 14.31 -11.45
N GLN A 338 -22.23 14.26 -11.69
CA GLN A 338 -23.20 14.69 -10.70
C GLN A 338 -23.17 13.80 -9.46
N ILE A 339 -23.17 12.47 -9.63
CA ILE A 339 -23.06 11.52 -8.52
C ILE A 339 -21.75 11.72 -7.75
N MET A 340 -20.65 12.01 -8.45
CA MET A 340 -19.38 12.34 -7.83
C MET A 340 -19.48 13.60 -6.98
N LYS A 341 -20.10 14.67 -7.49
CA LYS A 341 -20.30 15.92 -6.74
C LYS A 341 -21.15 15.69 -5.48
N ASP A 342 -22.22 14.91 -5.59
CA ASP A 342 -23.08 14.61 -4.45
C ASP A 342 -22.30 13.83 -3.37
N TYR A 343 -21.53 12.83 -3.78
CA TYR A 343 -20.65 12.09 -2.89
C TYR A 343 -19.57 12.97 -2.23
N MET A 344 -18.90 13.81 -2.99
CA MET A 344 -17.86 14.72 -2.48
C MET A 344 -18.42 15.70 -1.44
N ALA A 345 -19.69 16.07 -1.54
CA ALA A 345 -20.34 16.99 -0.62
C ALA A 345 -20.81 16.34 0.69
N SER A 346 -21.31 15.10 0.62
CA SER A 346 -22.04 14.49 1.74
C SER A 346 -21.48 13.13 2.20
N GLY A 347 -20.54 12.53 1.47
CA GLY A 347 -20.12 11.14 1.72
C GLY A 347 -21.19 10.12 1.37
N SER A 348 -22.31 10.55 0.75
CA SER A 348 -23.38 9.66 0.31
C SER A 348 -23.64 9.79 -1.19
N PHE A 349 -24.20 8.76 -1.79
CA PHE A 349 -24.59 8.73 -3.18
C PHE A 349 -25.85 7.89 -3.39
N ALA A 350 -26.72 8.36 -4.25
CA ALA A 350 -27.93 7.63 -4.64
C ALA A 350 -27.67 6.82 -5.92
N ARG A 351 -28.05 5.56 -5.90
CA ARG A 351 -28.05 4.72 -7.10
C ARG A 351 -29.30 3.85 -7.12
N GLY A 352 -30.16 4.11 -8.08
CA GLY A 352 -31.49 3.51 -8.13
C GLY A 352 -32.40 4.10 -7.04
N LYS A 353 -32.96 3.24 -6.19
CA LYS A 353 -33.87 3.64 -5.09
C LYS A 353 -33.20 3.73 -3.73
N GLU A 354 -31.93 3.38 -3.64
CA GLU A 354 -31.19 3.31 -2.37
C GLU A 354 -30.10 4.40 -2.33
N GLU A 355 -30.01 5.05 -1.20
CA GLU A 355 -28.88 5.88 -0.83
C GLU A 355 -27.86 5.04 -0.04
N LYS A 356 -26.58 5.21 -0.35
CA LYS A 356 -25.47 4.53 0.30
C LYS A 356 -24.44 5.54 0.75
N SER A 357 -23.88 5.30 1.93
CA SER A 357 -22.80 6.12 2.48
C SER A 357 -21.47 5.42 2.32
N ALA A 358 -20.41 6.20 2.14
CA ALA A 358 -19.05 5.74 2.14
C ALA A 358 -18.13 6.85 2.69
N SER A 359 -16.90 6.49 3.05
CA SER A 359 -15.97 7.41 3.72
C SER A 359 -14.69 7.68 2.91
N ALA A 360 -14.55 7.08 1.73
CA ALA A 360 -13.36 7.24 0.91
C ALA A 360 -13.12 8.71 0.54
N SER A 361 -11.90 9.15 0.73
CA SER A 361 -11.41 10.43 0.22
C SER A 361 -11.11 10.34 -1.26
N MET A 362 -11.35 11.42 -2.01
CA MET A 362 -11.01 11.48 -3.44
C MET A 362 -9.80 12.36 -3.67
N VAL A 363 -8.84 11.84 -4.43
CA VAL A 363 -7.62 12.57 -4.78
C VAL A 363 -7.53 12.70 -6.30
N PHE A 364 -7.26 13.91 -6.74
CA PHE A 364 -7.16 14.24 -8.15
C PHE A 364 -5.74 14.70 -8.48
N VAL A 365 -4.99 13.87 -9.20
CA VAL A 365 -3.60 14.12 -9.54
C VAL A 365 -3.45 14.38 -11.04
N GLY A 366 -2.77 15.46 -11.39
CA GLY A 366 -2.57 15.82 -12.79
C GLY A 366 -1.25 16.52 -13.09
N ASN A 367 -0.94 16.59 -14.38
CA ASN A 367 0.27 17.25 -14.85
C ASN A 367 -0.06 18.63 -15.42
N ILE A 368 0.74 19.62 -15.00
CA ILE A 368 0.79 20.95 -15.60
C ILE A 368 1.98 20.97 -16.56
N ASN A 369 1.71 21.24 -17.84
CA ASN A 369 2.73 21.25 -18.89
C ASN A 369 3.27 22.66 -19.21
N GLN A 370 2.69 23.69 -18.62
CA GLN A 370 3.06 25.10 -18.80
C GLN A 370 3.53 25.68 -17.47
N SER A 371 4.21 26.83 -17.51
CA SER A 371 4.50 27.55 -16.27
C SER A 371 3.21 28.10 -15.67
N VAL A 372 3.18 28.20 -14.34
CA VAL A 372 2.00 28.70 -13.60
C VAL A 372 1.63 30.11 -14.06
N ASP A 373 2.61 30.98 -14.31
CA ASP A 373 2.39 32.34 -14.78
C ASP A 373 1.67 32.41 -16.13
N VAL A 374 2.04 31.50 -17.04
CA VAL A 374 1.37 31.37 -18.34
C VAL A 374 -0.04 30.83 -18.14
N LEU A 375 -0.19 29.81 -17.32
CA LEU A 375 -1.49 29.17 -17.05
C LEU A 375 -2.50 30.17 -16.46
N LEU A 376 -2.08 30.97 -15.48
CA LEU A 376 -2.92 32.00 -14.86
C LEU A 376 -3.34 33.14 -15.82
N LYS A 377 -2.51 33.44 -16.83
CA LYS A 377 -2.81 34.45 -17.85
C LYS A 377 -3.73 33.94 -18.96
N THR A 378 -3.67 32.64 -19.27
CA THR A 378 -4.34 32.07 -20.45
C THR A 378 -5.54 31.20 -20.10
N SER A 379 -5.64 30.71 -18.85
CA SER A 379 -6.64 29.75 -18.43
C SER A 379 -6.84 29.79 -16.90
N SER A 380 -6.95 28.62 -16.27
CA SER A 380 -7.08 28.47 -14.80
C SER A 380 -6.14 27.39 -14.29
N LEU A 381 -5.93 27.35 -12.97
CA LEU A 381 -5.15 26.28 -12.33
C LEU A 381 -5.80 24.88 -12.48
N PHE A 382 -7.10 24.82 -12.82
CA PHE A 382 -7.83 23.60 -13.08
C PHE A 382 -7.90 23.20 -14.57
N ALA A 383 -7.19 23.92 -15.45
CA ALA A 383 -7.14 23.62 -16.87
C ALA A 383 -6.74 22.16 -17.25
N PRO A 384 -5.97 21.42 -16.42
CA PRO A 384 -5.72 19.99 -16.68
C PRO A 384 -6.94 19.09 -16.54
N PHE A 385 -8.02 19.51 -15.88
CA PHE A 385 -9.24 18.72 -15.81
C PHE A 385 -10.02 18.74 -17.12
N PRO A 386 -10.87 17.73 -17.38
CA PRO A 386 -11.88 17.81 -18.43
C PRO A 386 -12.75 19.06 -18.27
N PRO A 387 -13.18 19.70 -19.37
CA PRO A 387 -13.95 20.95 -19.29
C PRO A 387 -15.19 20.86 -18.37
N GLU A 388 -15.87 19.71 -18.38
CA GLU A 388 -17.08 19.46 -17.58
C GLU A 388 -16.82 19.47 -16.06
N MET A 389 -15.56 19.31 -15.65
CA MET A 389 -15.13 19.34 -14.24
C MET A 389 -14.34 20.62 -13.93
N GLY A 390 -13.40 20.98 -14.78
CA GLY A 390 -12.48 22.11 -14.57
C GLY A 390 -13.16 23.49 -14.64
N THR A 391 -14.34 23.61 -15.24
CA THR A 391 -15.14 24.85 -15.29
C THR A 391 -16.39 24.79 -14.40
N ASP A 392 -16.71 23.63 -13.82
CA ASP A 392 -17.85 23.46 -12.93
C ASP A 392 -17.50 23.96 -11.51
N THR A 393 -17.99 25.16 -11.18
CA THR A 393 -17.74 25.77 -9.86
C THR A 393 -18.24 24.91 -8.71
N ALA A 394 -19.37 24.19 -8.92
CA ALA A 394 -19.88 23.29 -7.89
C ALA A 394 -18.99 22.07 -7.65
N PHE A 395 -18.28 21.57 -8.66
CA PHE A 395 -17.28 20.53 -8.50
C PHE A 395 -16.04 21.08 -7.77
N LEU A 396 -15.57 22.25 -8.19
CA LEU A 396 -14.36 22.88 -7.60
C LEU A 396 -14.56 23.28 -6.14
N ASP A 397 -15.76 23.74 -5.76
CA ASP A 397 -16.13 24.11 -4.39
C ASP A 397 -16.06 22.92 -3.40
N ARG A 398 -16.11 21.70 -3.91
CA ARG A 398 -16.00 20.47 -3.11
C ARG A 398 -14.57 19.99 -2.90
N MET A 399 -13.59 20.70 -3.41
CA MET A 399 -12.16 20.45 -3.15
C MET A 399 -11.76 21.08 -1.83
N HIS A 400 -11.44 20.28 -0.83
CA HIS A 400 -11.02 20.76 0.48
C HIS A 400 -9.57 21.28 0.48
N CYS A 401 -8.74 20.76 -0.41
CA CYS A 401 -7.33 21.14 -0.49
C CYS A 401 -6.83 21.14 -1.94
N TYR A 402 -6.07 22.18 -2.29
CA TYR A 402 -5.30 22.24 -3.51
C TYR A 402 -3.80 22.33 -3.16
N ILE A 403 -3.03 21.30 -3.52
CA ILE A 403 -1.58 21.29 -3.36
C ILE A 403 -0.94 21.88 -4.62
N PRO A 404 -0.14 22.94 -4.49
CA PRO A 404 0.64 23.50 -5.60
C PRO A 404 1.84 22.60 -5.91
N GLY A 405 1.60 21.55 -6.72
CA GLY A 405 2.63 20.54 -7.02
C GLY A 405 3.87 21.08 -7.71
N TRP A 406 3.83 22.31 -8.25
CA TRP A 406 5.00 23.02 -8.79
C TRP A 406 5.95 23.54 -7.72
N GLU A 407 5.54 23.64 -6.46
CA GLU A 407 6.39 24.00 -5.34
C GLU A 407 7.16 22.78 -4.78
N ILE A 408 6.79 21.57 -5.20
CA ILE A 408 7.47 20.34 -4.81
C ILE A 408 8.59 20.06 -5.79
N PRO A 409 9.81 19.79 -5.31
CA PRO A 409 10.95 19.55 -6.19
C PRO A 409 10.75 18.29 -7.04
N LYS A 410 11.32 18.27 -8.24
CA LYS A 410 11.46 17.03 -9.00
C LYS A 410 12.41 16.11 -8.24
N PHE A 411 11.95 14.91 -7.92
CA PHE A 411 12.74 13.99 -7.13
C PHE A 411 13.97 13.49 -7.87
N ARG A 412 15.07 13.46 -7.13
CA ARG A 412 16.38 12.94 -7.53
C ARG A 412 16.83 11.94 -6.46
N PRO A 413 17.85 11.10 -6.70
CA PRO A 413 18.33 10.13 -5.71
C PRO A 413 18.58 10.70 -4.32
N GLN A 414 19.10 11.92 -4.22
CA GLN A 414 19.37 12.62 -2.95
C GLN A 414 18.12 12.95 -2.11
N HIS A 415 16.92 12.96 -2.71
CA HIS A 415 15.68 13.22 -1.99
C HIS A 415 15.09 11.96 -1.33
N PHE A 416 15.69 10.79 -1.56
CA PHE A 416 15.24 9.54 -0.96
C PHE A 416 16.11 9.17 0.22
N THR A 417 15.46 8.90 1.35
CA THR A 417 16.17 8.55 2.58
C THR A 417 16.79 7.16 2.51
N ASN A 418 17.91 6.99 3.21
CA ASN A 418 18.55 5.71 3.49
C ASN A 418 18.36 5.29 4.95
N ASP A 419 17.71 6.13 5.75
CA ASP A 419 17.49 5.94 7.17
C ASP A 419 16.23 5.11 7.48
N TYR A 420 16.03 4.86 8.78
CA TYR A 420 14.84 4.21 9.27
C TYR A 420 13.59 5.08 9.13
N GLY A 421 12.51 4.47 8.71
CA GLY A 421 11.15 4.98 8.74
C GLY A 421 10.19 3.87 9.15
N PHE A 422 8.95 4.20 9.43
CA PHE A 422 7.93 3.18 9.68
C PHE A 422 7.74 2.28 8.47
N ILE A 423 7.51 0.99 8.72
CA ILE A 423 6.99 0.08 7.70
C ILE A 423 5.71 0.69 7.14
N SER A 424 5.56 0.74 5.82
CA SER A 424 4.45 1.42 5.15
C SER A 424 3.08 0.89 5.60
N ASP A 425 2.97 -0.39 5.90
CA ASP A 425 1.75 -0.99 6.43
C ASP A 425 1.44 -0.48 7.85
N TYR A 426 2.43 -0.42 8.74
CA TYR A 426 2.25 0.17 10.07
C TYR A 426 1.84 1.64 9.99
N LEU A 427 2.50 2.42 9.12
CA LEU A 427 2.11 3.81 8.83
C LEU A 427 0.66 3.90 8.39
N ALA A 428 0.24 3.07 7.44
CA ALA A 428 -1.12 3.08 6.90
C ALA A 428 -2.17 2.72 7.95
N GLU A 429 -1.88 1.72 8.81
CA GLU A 429 -2.83 1.30 9.85
C GLU A 429 -3.00 2.35 10.95
N PHE A 430 -1.92 2.99 11.43
CA PHE A 430 -2.12 4.04 12.43
C PHE A 430 -2.78 5.29 11.83
N ILE A 431 -2.50 5.64 10.58
CA ILE A 431 -3.21 6.71 9.86
C ILE A 431 -4.70 6.39 9.78
N ARG A 432 -5.05 5.13 9.50
CA ARG A 432 -6.44 4.66 9.47
C ARG A 432 -7.12 4.75 10.83
N GLU A 433 -6.41 4.43 11.92
CA GLU A 433 -6.95 4.63 13.26
C GLU A 433 -7.21 6.12 13.57
N LEU A 434 -6.36 7.03 13.06
CA LEU A 434 -6.58 8.47 13.21
C LEU A 434 -7.86 8.95 12.49
N ARG A 435 -8.35 8.26 11.46
CA ARG A 435 -9.64 8.60 10.81
C ARG A 435 -10.83 8.51 11.75
N LYS A 436 -10.71 7.78 12.86
CA LYS A 436 -11.76 7.65 13.88
C LYS A 436 -11.77 8.79 14.88
N GLU A 437 -10.70 9.59 14.91
CA GLU A 437 -10.53 10.73 15.82
C GLU A 437 -11.10 12.02 15.21
N GLN A 438 -11.49 12.96 16.05
CA GLN A 438 -11.98 14.27 15.63
C GLN A 438 -11.04 15.36 16.16
N TYR A 439 -10.62 16.26 15.29
CA TYR A 439 -9.66 17.33 15.60
C TYR A 439 -10.26 18.74 15.49
N GLY A 440 -11.59 18.86 15.38
CA GLY A 440 -12.28 20.16 15.25
C GLY A 440 -11.89 21.16 16.32
N ASP A 441 -11.79 20.72 17.58
CA ASP A 441 -11.39 21.57 18.71
C ASP A 441 -9.99 22.17 18.60
N ALA A 442 -9.13 21.56 17.77
CA ALA A 442 -7.77 22.09 17.53
C ALA A 442 -7.81 23.41 16.75
N LEU A 443 -8.79 23.59 15.87
CA LEU A 443 -8.96 24.85 15.12
C LEU A 443 -9.21 26.01 16.08
N ASP A 444 -10.17 25.87 16.99
CA ASP A 444 -10.53 26.89 17.97
C ASP A 444 -9.40 27.18 18.96
N LYS A 445 -8.65 26.14 19.31
CA LYS A 445 -7.55 26.24 20.30
C LYS A 445 -6.30 26.89 19.76
N TYR A 446 -5.91 26.59 18.50
CA TYR A 446 -4.60 26.93 17.96
C TYR A 446 -4.65 27.96 16.82
N PHE A 447 -5.81 28.21 16.25
CA PHE A 447 -5.96 29.13 15.11
C PHE A 447 -6.96 30.26 15.44
N ARG A 448 -6.63 31.46 15.02
CA ARG A 448 -7.59 32.59 14.97
C ARG A 448 -8.00 32.76 13.53
N LEU A 449 -9.19 32.27 13.23
CA LEU A 449 -9.81 32.50 11.93
C LEU A 449 -10.50 33.84 11.98
N GLY A 450 -10.12 34.75 11.06
CA GLY A 450 -10.65 36.11 10.98
C GLY A 450 -12.02 36.17 10.31
#